data_c72bc8a89e982216a6155026fdb4edb6
#
_entry.id   c72bc8a89e982216a6155026fdb4edb6
#
_cell.length_a   1.000
_cell.length_b   1.000
_cell.length_c   1.000
_cell.angle_alpha   90.00
_cell.angle_beta   90.00
_cell.angle_gamma   90.00
#
_symmetry.space_group_name_H-M   'P 1'
#
loop_
_entity.id
_entity.type
_entity.pdbx_description
1 polymer ?
#
loop_
_entity_poly.entity_id
_entity_poly.type
_entity_poly.pdbx_seq_one_letter_code
_entity_poly.pdbx_strand_id
1 'polypeptide(L)'
;MNKFGAPFLLLICSLLFICHESGYSQDKQNNKKNSNKKYSTYSIENFKCFISDEVMQQNSDSTWTNKPVDLLAGALRKVNEVYPENAKSLFHKTFIFVDWNKPGALGLYSQGPKGPSDPRTHFNCIDINGMKFVTEKNNDKKLQPNNAATLVLLHELAHCYHHQVLGWNHELVKDAYQNAKNQKCFELKSYLMSSEKEYFAELTTAYLDKHLSVPRTREEIKEKDIQGYGMMQKIWGKGKNGPADGALKKSSPKS
;
A
#
# COMPACT_ATOMS: atom_id res chain seq x y z
N MET A 1 9.47 35.09 -10.51
CA MET A 1 10.16 33.86 -10.91
C MET A 1 10.60 33.13 -9.65
N ASN A 2 9.77 32.26 -9.09
CA ASN A 2 10.06 31.49 -7.87
C ASN A 2 10.39 30.07 -8.24
N LYS A 3 11.70 29.76 -8.19
CA LYS A 3 12.26 28.40 -8.29
C LYS A 3 12.37 27.81 -6.89
N PHE A 4 11.31 27.22 -6.34
CA PHE A 4 11.40 26.33 -5.18
C PHE A 4 10.18 25.41 -5.17
N GLY A 5 10.34 24.19 -5.67
CA GLY A 5 9.25 23.21 -5.66
C GLY A 5 9.60 21.76 -6.07
N ALA A 6 10.84 21.50 -6.49
CA ALA A 6 11.18 20.19 -7.05
C ALA A 6 11.83 19.13 -6.14
N PRO A 7 12.54 19.42 -5.03
CA PRO A 7 13.28 18.35 -4.32
C PRO A 7 12.44 17.56 -3.30
N PHE A 8 11.26 18.03 -2.91
CA PHE A 8 10.53 17.42 -1.78
C PHE A 8 9.60 16.26 -2.17
N LEU A 9 9.15 16.23 -3.42
CA LEU A 9 8.30 15.14 -3.93
C LEU A 9 9.10 13.85 -4.14
N LEU A 10 10.40 13.97 -4.46
CA LEU A 10 11.31 12.83 -4.62
C LEU A 10 11.56 12.06 -3.31
N LEU A 11 11.43 12.71 -2.16
CA LEU A 11 11.75 12.07 -0.87
C LEU A 11 10.70 11.04 -0.41
N ILE A 12 9.44 11.23 -0.77
CA ILE A 12 8.38 10.26 -0.43
C ILE A 12 8.47 9.04 -1.34
N CYS A 13 8.73 9.25 -2.63
CA CYS A 13 8.99 8.16 -3.56
C CYS A 13 10.29 7.41 -3.22
N SER A 14 11.35 8.10 -2.76
CA SER A 14 12.60 7.44 -2.40
C SER A 14 12.54 6.68 -1.07
N LEU A 15 11.63 7.03 -0.15
CA LEU A 15 11.42 6.26 1.09
C LEU A 15 10.61 4.97 0.87
N LEU A 16 9.80 4.91 -0.19
CA LEU A 16 9.22 3.65 -0.68
C LEU A 16 10.29 2.79 -1.40
N PHE A 17 11.39 3.42 -1.88
CA PHE A 17 12.42 2.80 -2.71
C PHE A 17 13.47 1.96 -1.94
N ILE A 18 13.56 2.06 -0.63
CA ILE A 18 14.62 1.36 0.12
C ILE A 18 14.12 0.01 0.60
N CYS A 19 13.82 -0.92 -0.28
CA CYS A 19 13.92 -2.36 -0.01
C CYS A 19 13.31 -3.21 -1.13
N HIS A 20 13.95 -3.31 -2.29
CA HIS A 20 13.65 -4.47 -3.14
C HIS A 20 14.81 -4.89 -4.05
N GLU A 21 16.04 -4.88 -3.53
CA GLU A 21 17.12 -5.73 -4.05
C GLU A 21 18.05 -6.11 -2.90
N SER A 22 17.70 -7.16 -2.20
CA SER A 22 18.70 -7.99 -1.59
C SER A 22 18.24 -9.42 -1.67
N GLY A 23 18.81 -10.10 -2.64
CA GLY A 23 18.86 -11.53 -2.69
C GLY A 23 19.23 -12.06 -1.32
N TYR A 24 18.67 -13.18 -0.99
CA TYR A 24 18.96 -14.01 0.17
C TYR A 24 20.49 -14.14 0.34
N SER A 25 21.07 -13.24 1.09
CA SER A 25 22.43 -13.30 1.58
C SER A 25 22.36 -13.27 3.10
N GLN A 26 22.89 -14.34 3.68
CA GLN A 26 22.95 -14.57 5.10
C GLN A 26 23.68 -13.42 5.81
N ASP A 27 22.97 -12.59 6.55
CA ASP A 27 23.56 -11.83 7.66
C ASP A 27 23.08 -12.42 8.99
N LYS A 28 23.85 -13.45 9.39
CA LYS A 28 23.86 -13.92 10.77
C LYS A 28 24.67 -12.94 11.61
N GLN A 29 24.14 -11.81 12.01
CA GLN A 29 24.61 -11.05 13.18
C GLN A 29 23.79 -9.76 13.31
N ASN A 30 22.64 -9.82 13.96
CA ASN A 30 22.04 -8.76 14.80
C ASN A 30 20.64 -9.14 15.32
N ASN A 31 20.45 -10.42 15.61
CA ASN A 31 19.16 -10.97 16.03
C ASN A 31 18.98 -10.99 17.57
N LYS A 32 19.41 -9.92 18.28
CA LYS A 32 19.31 -9.89 19.77
C LYS A 32 18.48 -8.74 20.37
N LYS A 33 17.69 -8.01 19.55
CA LYS A 33 16.88 -6.88 20.07
C LYS A 33 15.39 -6.86 19.65
N ASN A 34 14.85 -7.97 19.17
CA ASN A 34 13.45 -8.04 18.72
C ASN A 34 12.54 -8.91 19.62
N SER A 35 12.94 -9.13 20.85
CA SER A 35 12.13 -9.87 21.82
C SER A 35 11.22 -8.89 22.57
N ASN A 36 9.92 -8.99 22.36
CA ASN A 36 8.81 -8.42 23.14
C ASN A 36 8.13 -7.13 22.64
N LYS A 37 8.02 -6.88 21.34
CA LYS A 37 7.01 -5.91 20.90
C LYS A 37 5.63 -6.46 21.26
N LYS A 38 4.93 -5.78 22.16
CA LYS A 38 3.54 -6.08 22.48
C LYS A 38 2.64 -5.34 21.50
N TYR A 39 1.63 -6.05 21.03
CA TYR A 39 0.56 -5.49 20.22
C TYR A 39 -0.75 -5.66 20.95
N SER A 40 -1.54 -4.60 20.96
CA SER A 40 -2.95 -4.66 21.37
C SER A 40 -3.83 -4.78 20.11
N THR A 41 -4.90 -5.55 20.21
CA THR A 41 -5.81 -5.80 19.09
C THR A 41 -6.99 -4.86 19.14
N TYR A 42 -7.27 -4.22 18.00
CA TYR A 42 -8.39 -3.29 17.81
C TYR A 42 -9.20 -3.67 16.58
N SER A 43 -10.50 -3.40 16.60
CA SER A 43 -11.34 -3.40 15.42
C SER A 43 -11.57 -1.95 15.00
N ILE A 44 -11.04 -1.55 13.83
CA ILE A 44 -11.14 -0.18 13.31
C ILE A 44 -11.73 -0.26 11.91
N GLU A 45 -12.87 0.38 11.66
CA GLU A 45 -13.57 0.39 10.36
C GLU A 45 -13.75 -1.03 9.76
N ASN A 46 -14.04 -2.03 10.62
CA ASN A 46 -14.14 -3.46 10.31
C ASN A 46 -12.81 -4.17 9.98
N PHE A 47 -11.67 -3.52 10.14
CA PHE A 47 -10.36 -4.16 10.01
C PHE A 47 -9.85 -4.60 11.38
N LYS A 48 -9.21 -5.77 11.41
CA LYS A 48 -8.50 -6.24 12.60
C LYS A 48 -7.08 -5.69 12.61
N CYS A 49 -6.83 -4.73 13.50
CA CYS A 49 -5.57 -4.03 13.62
C CYS A 49 -4.81 -4.47 14.88
N PHE A 50 -3.52 -4.75 14.71
CA PHE A 50 -2.58 -5.02 15.79
C PHE A 50 -1.68 -3.79 15.93
N ILE A 51 -1.89 -3.01 16.97
CA ILE A 51 -1.20 -1.73 17.18
C ILE A 51 -0.15 -1.91 18.26
N SER A 52 1.11 -1.55 17.96
CA SER A 52 2.19 -1.66 18.93
C SER A 52 2.00 -0.71 20.11
N ASP A 53 2.50 -1.11 21.29
CA ASP A 53 2.46 -0.28 22.50
C ASP A 53 3.10 1.10 22.26
N GLU A 54 4.13 1.17 21.43
CA GLU A 54 4.80 2.42 21.07
C GLU A 54 3.83 3.38 20.33
N VAL A 55 3.05 2.89 19.36
CA VAL A 55 2.03 3.69 18.68
C VAL A 55 0.97 4.17 19.65
N MET A 56 0.52 3.30 20.58
CA MET A 56 -0.48 3.66 21.59
C MET A 56 0.05 4.70 22.58
N GLN A 57 1.33 4.64 22.96
CA GLN A 57 1.97 5.67 23.76
C GLN A 57 1.96 7.02 23.04
N GLN A 58 2.33 7.05 21.76
CA GLN A 58 2.30 8.27 20.95
C GLN A 58 0.87 8.78 20.72
N ASN A 59 -0.10 7.88 20.64
CA ASN A 59 -1.51 8.27 20.52
C ASN A 59 -2.05 9.01 21.76
N SER A 60 -1.44 8.79 22.91
CA SER A 60 -1.75 9.49 24.16
C SER A 60 -1.03 10.83 24.30
N ASP A 61 -0.06 11.12 23.44
CA ASP A 61 0.69 12.38 23.45
C ASP A 61 -0.20 13.54 22.98
N SER A 62 -0.35 14.55 23.85
CA SER A 62 -1.18 15.73 23.61
C SER A 62 -0.55 16.72 22.62
N THR A 63 0.72 16.55 22.24
CA THR A 63 1.39 17.42 21.26
C THR A 63 0.91 17.17 19.83
N TRP A 64 0.36 15.99 19.54
CA TRP A 64 -0.20 15.66 18.24
C TRP A 64 -1.63 16.20 18.09
N THR A 65 -1.85 17.09 17.13
CA THR A 65 -3.21 17.52 16.71
C THR A 65 -3.94 16.38 15.99
N ASN A 66 -3.26 15.72 15.06
CA ASN A 66 -3.76 14.54 14.38
C ASN A 66 -3.06 13.30 14.99
N LYS A 67 -3.80 12.53 15.74
CA LYS A 67 -3.27 11.39 16.47
C LYS A 67 -3.05 10.17 15.57
N PRO A 68 -2.06 9.32 15.85
CA PRO A 68 -1.74 8.15 15.01
C PRO A 68 -2.94 7.24 14.73
N VAL A 69 -3.74 6.93 15.73
CA VAL A 69 -4.89 6.01 15.58
C VAL A 69 -6.03 6.67 14.81
N ASP A 70 -6.23 7.96 14.96
CA ASP A 70 -7.25 8.72 14.19
C ASP A 70 -6.86 8.80 12.71
N LEU A 71 -5.57 8.98 12.42
CA LEU A 71 -5.05 8.94 11.04
C LEU A 71 -5.24 7.56 10.41
N LEU A 72 -4.97 6.49 11.16
CA LEU A 72 -5.22 5.13 10.72
C LEU A 72 -6.71 4.90 10.45
N ALA A 73 -7.58 5.30 11.36
CA ALA A 73 -9.03 5.16 11.21
C ALA A 73 -9.55 5.92 9.98
N GLY A 74 -9.08 7.15 9.78
CA GLY A 74 -9.40 7.94 8.57
C GLY A 74 -8.96 7.25 7.28
N ALA A 75 -7.77 6.65 7.28
CA ALA A 75 -7.25 5.94 6.13
C ALA A 75 -8.05 4.65 5.83
N LEU A 76 -8.43 3.87 6.84
CA LEU A 76 -9.26 2.67 6.69
C LEU A 76 -10.67 3.01 6.22
N ARG A 77 -11.25 4.12 6.72
CA ARG A 77 -12.53 4.63 6.23
C ARG A 77 -12.45 4.97 4.74
N LYS A 78 -11.36 5.64 4.33
CA LYS A 78 -11.14 5.96 2.92
C LYS A 78 -11.00 4.70 2.06
N VAL A 79 -10.30 3.68 2.53
CA VAL A 79 -10.24 2.35 1.88
C VAL A 79 -11.67 1.80 1.66
N ASN A 80 -12.52 1.82 2.70
CA ASN A 80 -13.91 1.38 2.60
C ASN A 80 -14.75 2.22 1.64
N GLU A 81 -14.38 3.48 1.43
CA GLU A 81 -15.08 4.35 0.48
C GLU A 81 -14.73 4.06 -0.98
N VAL A 82 -13.46 3.80 -1.28
CA VAL A 82 -12.98 3.76 -2.67
C VAL A 82 -12.95 2.38 -3.30
N TYR A 83 -12.67 1.34 -2.51
CA TYR A 83 -12.67 -0.03 -3.04
C TYR A 83 -14.10 -0.56 -3.27
N PRO A 84 -14.32 -1.36 -4.33
CA PRO A 84 -15.59 -2.00 -4.57
C PRO A 84 -15.92 -3.06 -3.50
N GLU A 85 -17.20 -3.33 -3.30
CA GLU A 85 -17.71 -4.17 -2.21
C GLU A 85 -17.14 -5.60 -2.21
N ASN A 86 -16.95 -6.17 -3.40
CA ASN A 86 -16.38 -7.52 -3.57
C ASN A 86 -14.92 -7.64 -3.04
N ALA A 87 -14.16 -6.55 -3.03
CA ALA A 87 -12.80 -6.55 -2.48
C ALA A 87 -12.78 -6.40 -0.96
N LYS A 88 -13.75 -5.67 -0.38
CA LYS A 88 -13.78 -5.38 1.06
C LYS A 88 -13.90 -6.64 1.92
N SER A 89 -14.64 -7.65 1.48
CA SER A 89 -14.78 -8.92 2.21
C SER A 89 -13.43 -9.64 2.40
N LEU A 90 -12.51 -9.50 1.45
CA LEU A 90 -11.13 -9.97 1.57
C LEU A 90 -10.34 -9.09 2.52
N PHE A 91 -10.43 -7.77 2.34
CA PHE A 91 -9.63 -6.82 3.10
C PHE A 91 -9.95 -6.82 4.59
N HIS A 92 -11.23 -6.97 4.96
CA HIS A 92 -11.65 -7.09 6.36
C HIS A 92 -11.14 -8.39 7.04
N LYS A 93 -10.72 -9.37 6.25
CA LYS A 93 -10.06 -10.60 6.76
C LYS A 93 -8.53 -10.48 6.80
N THR A 94 -7.97 -9.42 6.24
CA THR A 94 -6.53 -9.18 6.22
C THR A 94 -6.13 -8.46 7.50
N PHE A 95 -5.12 -8.97 8.22
CA PHE A 95 -4.62 -8.37 9.43
C PHE A 95 -3.72 -7.17 9.11
N ILE A 96 -3.84 -6.11 9.90
CA ILE A 96 -3.02 -4.91 9.77
C ILE A 96 -2.19 -4.74 11.03
N PHE A 97 -0.86 -4.75 10.89
CA PHE A 97 0.09 -4.47 11.96
C PHE A 97 0.59 -3.04 11.84
N VAL A 98 0.63 -2.32 12.95
CA VAL A 98 1.00 -0.90 12.98
C VAL A 98 2.15 -0.68 13.94
N ASP A 99 3.28 -0.30 13.40
CA ASP A 99 4.50 0.03 14.12
C ASP A 99 4.82 1.53 14.04
N TRP A 100 5.42 2.10 15.08
CA TRP A 100 5.74 3.51 15.14
C TRP A 100 6.87 3.88 14.17
N ASN A 101 8.01 3.23 14.32
CA ASN A 101 9.21 3.51 13.52
C ASN A 101 10.04 2.24 13.32
N LYS A 102 9.49 1.28 12.60
CA LYS A 102 10.19 0.05 12.25
C LYS A 102 11.02 0.28 10.98
N PRO A 103 12.29 -0.12 10.96
CA PRO A 103 13.13 -0.02 9.76
C PRO A 103 12.52 -0.75 8.56
N GLY A 104 12.71 -0.19 7.37
CA GLY A 104 12.23 -0.77 6.11
C GLY A 104 11.23 0.13 5.38
N ALA A 105 10.46 -0.45 4.47
CA ALA A 105 9.41 0.25 3.74
C ALA A 105 8.31 0.76 4.68
N LEU A 106 7.64 1.85 4.31
CA LEU A 106 6.53 2.42 5.09
C LEU A 106 5.37 1.43 5.25
N GLY A 107 5.07 0.70 4.18
CA GLY A 107 4.12 -0.39 4.13
C GLY A 107 4.74 -1.66 3.58
N LEU A 108 4.13 -2.79 3.86
CA LEU A 108 4.52 -4.07 3.29
C LEU A 108 3.35 -5.05 3.33
N TYR A 109 2.95 -5.56 2.18
CA TYR A 109 2.12 -6.75 2.11
C TYR A 109 2.96 -8.01 2.26
N SER A 110 2.68 -8.81 3.27
CA SER A 110 3.42 -10.02 3.58
C SER A 110 2.61 -11.27 3.25
N GLN A 111 3.24 -12.19 2.53
CA GLN A 111 2.71 -13.52 2.22
C GLN A 111 3.40 -14.56 3.11
N GLY A 112 2.62 -15.51 3.61
CA GLY A 112 3.16 -16.68 4.28
C GLY A 112 3.59 -16.44 5.73
N PRO A 113 3.93 -17.56 6.41
CA PRO A 113 4.30 -17.50 7.80
C PRO A 113 5.66 -16.81 7.94
N LYS A 114 5.69 -15.80 8.79
CA LYS A 114 6.93 -15.35 9.39
C LYS A 114 7.30 -16.35 10.48
N GLY A 115 8.58 -16.50 10.81
CA GLY A 115 9.07 -17.53 11.73
C GLY A 115 8.24 -17.64 13.04
N PRO A 116 8.34 -18.75 13.76
CA PRO A 116 7.44 -19.08 14.90
C PRO A 116 7.50 -18.08 16.06
N SER A 117 8.53 -17.26 16.12
CA SER A 117 8.68 -16.19 17.12
C SER A 117 8.08 -14.84 16.70
N ASP A 118 7.58 -14.70 15.48
CA ASP A 118 6.98 -13.46 15.01
C ASP A 118 5.47 -13.48 15.29
N PRO A 119 4.90 -12.50 16.03
CA PRO A 119 3.46 -12.43 16.24
C PRO A 119 2.65 -12.29 14.95
N ARG A 120 3.33 -11.94 13.83
CA ARG A 120 2.79 -11.89 12.48
C ARG A 120 2.87 -13.24 11.76
N THR A 121 2.68 -14.33 12.48
CA THR A 121 2.63 -15.71 11.91
C THR A 121 1.44 -15.93 11.00
N HIS A 122 0.56 -14.92 10.87
CA HIS A 122 -0.62 -15.01 10.04
C HIS A 122 -0.27 -14.76 8.58
N PHE A 123 -0.86 -15.57 7.72
CA PHE A 123 -0.79 -15.40 6.28
C PHE A 123 -1.54 -14.12 5.88
N ASN A 124 -0.99 -13.40 4.91
CA ASN A 124 -1.64 -12.25 4.30
C ASN A 124 -1.93 -11.13 5.31
N CYS A 125 -0.88 -10.49 5.77
CA CYS A 125 -0.98 -9.30 6.60
C CYS A 125 -0.37 -8.08 5.91
N ILE A 126 -0.79 -6.92 6.36
CA ILE A 126 -0.19 -5.64 5.99
C ILE A 126 0.55 -5.12 7.21
N ASP A 127 1.79 -4.73 7.01
CA ASP A 127 2.59 -4.02 7.99
C ASP A 127 2.61 -2.52 7.63
N ILE A 128 2.21 -1.65 8.54
CA ILE A 128 2.48 -0.21 8.49
C ILE A 128 3.65 0.05 9.44
N ASN A 129 4.84 0.20 8.90
CA ASN A 129 6.07 0.29 9.69
C ASN A 129 6.42 1.72 10.13
N GLY A 130 5.89 2.73 9.43
CA GLY A 130 6.28 4.12 9.58
C GLY A 130 5.17 5.04 10.09
N MET A 131 4.42 4.65 11.12
CA MET A 131 3.34 5.50 11.64
C MET A 131 3.85 6.83 12.19
N LYS A 132 5.11 6.89 12.65
CA LYS A 132 5.81 8.13 13.00
C LYS A 132 5.83 9.12 11.83
N PHE A 133 6.33 8.67 10.67
CA PHE A 133 6.39 9.50 9.47
C PHE A 133 5.01 10.01 9.05
N VAL A 134 4.01 9.12 9.05
CA VAL A 134 2.61 9.47 8.75
C VAL A 134 2.11 10.56 9.69
N THR A 135 2.36 10.42 11.00
CA THR A 135 1.90 11.35 12.02
C THR A 135 2.60 12.70 11.89
N GLU A 136 3.92 12.73 11.76
CA GLU A 136 4.70 13.96 11.58
C GLU A 136 4.24 14.72 10.33
N LYS A 137 4.03 14.04 9.20
CA LYS A 137 3.57 14.67 7.96
C LYS A 137 2.17 15.27 8.06
N ASN A 138 1.25 14.61 8.75
CA ASN A 138 -0.11 15.12 8.92
C ASN A 138 -0.20 16.23 10.00
N ASN A 139 0.82 16.42 10.83
CA ASN A 139 0.91 17.50 11.81
C ASN A 139 1.80 18.67 11.36
N ASP A 140 2.48 18.57 10.22
CA ASP A 140 3.26 19.65 9.64
C ASP A 140 2.33 20.69 9.00
N LYS A 141 2.19 21.85 9.64
CA LYS A 141 1.34 22.96 9.17
C LYS A 141 1.76 23.55 7.82
N LYS A 142 2.99 23.28 7.36
CA LYS A 142 3.52 23.76 6.07
C LYS A 142 3.18 22.81 4.92
N LEU A 143 2.76 21.60 5.22
CA LEU A 143 2.39 20.61 4.24
C LEU A 143 0.87 20.51 4.16
N GLN A 144 0.35 20.38 2.94
CA GLN A 144 -1.04 19.95 2.78
C GLN A 144 -1.18 18.56 3.44
N PRO A 145 -2.28 18.30 4.14
CA PRO A 145 -2.48 17.01 4.79
C PRO A 145 -2.44 15.91 3.72
N ASN A 146 -1.28 15.29 3.59
CA ASN A 146 -1.12 14.11 2.77
C ASN A 146 -1.58 12.93 3.60
N ASN A 147 -2.63 12.29 3.15
CA ASN A 147 -3.09 11.07 3.78
C ASN A 147 -2.13 9.91 3.46
N ALA A 148 -0.88 10.02 3.93
CA ALA A 148 0.16 9.04 3.67
C ALA A 148 -0.27 7.63 4.12
N ALA A 149 -1.02 7.51 5.21
CA ALA A 149 -1.59 6.24 5.65
C ALA A 149 -2.56 5.66 4.61
N THR A 150 -3.40 6.49 3.99
CA THR A 150 -4.31 6.04 2.92
C THR A 150 -3.53 5.50 1.73
N LEU A 151 -2.51 6.23 1.28
CA LEU A 151 -1.71 5.81 0.12
C LEU A 151 -1.03 4.47 0.37
N VAL A 152 -0.41 4.30 1.55
CA VAL A 152 0.20 3.04 1.96
C VAL A 152 -0.83 1.91 1.97
N LEU A 153 -1.99 2.12 2.60
CA LEU A 153 -3.03 1.09 2.68
C LEU A 153 -3.62 0.73 1.32
N LEU A 154 -3.88 1.70 0.44
CA LEU A 154 -4.37 1.43 -0.91
C LEU A 154 -3.37 0.59 -1.71
N HIS A 155 -2.08 0.93 -1.61
CA HIS A 155 -1.00 0.22 -2.28
C HIS A 155 -0.87 -1.23 -1.78
N GLU A 156 -0.77 -1.43 -0.47
CA GLU A 156 -0.57 -2.77 0.11
C GLU A 156 -1.81 -3.67 -0.05
N LEU A 157 -3.01 -3.10 0.01
CA LEU A 157 -4.25 -3.83 -0.27
C LEU A 157 -4.37 -4.20 -1.76
N ALA A 158 -3.83 -3.39 -2.66
CA ALA A 158 -3.72 -3.78 -4.07
C ALA A 158 -2.82 -5.01 -4.24
N HIS A 159 -1.67 -5.08 -3.56
CA HIS A 159 -0.85 -6.29 -3.54
C HIS A 159 -1.60 -7.50 -2.97
N CYS A 160 -2.34 -7.29 -1.89
CA CYS A 160 -3.19 -8.33 -1.30
C CYS A 160 -4.19 -8.89 -2.32
N TYR A 161 -4.89 -8.00 -3.04
CA TYR A 161 -5.86 -8.39 -4.07
C TYR A 161 -5.18 -9.06 -5.27
N HIS A 162 -4.08 -8.50 -5.75
CA HIS A 162 -3.29 -9.08 -6.84
C HIS A 162 -2.87 -10.50 -6.51
N HIS A 163 -2.36 -10.74 -5.29
CA HIS A 163 -1.94 -12.06 -4.87
C HIS A 163 -3.09 -13.05 -4.72
N GLN A 164 -4.12 -12.68 -3.93
CA GLN A 164 -5.10 -13.64 -3.46
C GLN A 164 -6.27 -13.86 -4.43
N VAL A 165 -6.60 -12.85 -5.24
CA VAL A 165 -7.74 -12.90 -6.16
C VAL A 165 -7.28 -13.13 -7.59
N LEU A 166 -6.35 -12.34 -8.08
CA LEU A 166 -5.86 -12.43 -9.45
C LEU A 166 -4.81 -13.53 -9.62
N GLY A 167 -3.92 -13.69 -8.64
CA GLY A 167 -2.68 -14.45 -8.75
C GLY A 167 -1.56 -13.59 -9.37
N TRP A 168 -0.32 -13.75 -8.85
CA TRP A 168 0.83 -12.94 -9.29
C TRP A 168 1.11 -13.00 -10.80
N ASN A 169 0.69 -14.08 -11.44
CA ASN A 169 0.93 -14.30 -12.87
C ASN A 169 -0.27 -13.94 -13.75
N HIS A 170 -1.17 -13.07 -13.27
CA HIS A 170 -2.38 -12.71 -14.01
C HIS A 170 -2.06 -12.05 -15.35
N GLU A 171 -2.51 -12.66 -16.45
CA GLU A 171 -2.18 -12.23 -17.83
C GLU A 171 -2.52 -10.77 -18.09
N LEU A 172 -3.70 -10.31 -17.67
CA LEU A 172 -4.12 -8.92 -17.87
C LEU A 172 -3.16 -7.90 -17.24
N VAL A 173 -2.57 -8.22 -16.08
CA VAL A 173 -1.58 -7.35 -15.42
C VAL A 173 -0.26 -7.39 -16.15
N LYS A 174 0.21 -8.58 -16.52
CA LYS A 174 1.45 -8.76 -17.29
C LYS A 174 1.41 -8.04 -18.63
N ASP A 175 0.33 -8.22 -19.37
CA ASP A 175 0.17 -7.62 -20.71
C ASP A 175 0.15 -6.10 -20.61
N ALA A 176 -0.58 -5.53 -19.64
CA ALA A 176 -0.63 -4.10 -19.42
C ALA A 176 0.74 -3.54 -19.04
N TYR A 177 1.44 -4.19 -18.08
CA TYR A 177 2.79 -3.78 -17.68
C TYR A 177 3.78 -3.86 -18.85
N GLN A 178 3.78 -4.96 -19.60
CA GLN A 178 4.68 -5.12 -20.75
C GLN A 178 4.41 -4.09 -21.84
N ASN A 179 3.12 -3.78 -22.09
CA ASN A 179 2.76 -2.71 -23.00
C ASN A 179 3.26 -1.35 -22.51
N ALA A 180 3.01 -1.00 -21.23
CA ALA A 180 3.49 0.25 -20.66
C ALA A 180 5.01 0.40 -20.77
N LYS A 181 5.75 -0.70 -20.58
CA LYS A 181 7.21 -0.76 -20.73
C LYS A 181 7.65 -0.53 -22.19
N ASN A 182 7.02 -1.22 -23.13
CA ASN A 182 7.33 -1.13 -24.56
C ASN A 182 7.01 0.25 -25.14
N GLN A 183 5.89 0.83 -24.74
CA GLN A 183 5.44 2.15 -25.16
C GLN A 183 6.09 3.30 -24.39
N LYS A 184 6.88 2.97 -23.34
CA LYS A 184 7.51 3.95 -22.44
C LYS A 184 6.48 4.93 -21.86
N CYS A 185 5.32 4.41 -21.43
CA CYS A 185 4.24 5.21 -20.87
C CYS A 185 4.68 5.99 -19.63
N PHE A 186 5.63 5.43 -18.88
CA PHE A 186 6.22 6.00 -17.69
C PHE A 186 7.75 5.88 -17.71
N GLU A 187 8.43 6.61 -16.83
CA GLU A 187 9.87 6.49 -16.67
C GLU A 187 10.26 5.07 -16.23
N LEU A 188 11.09 4.38 -17.03
CA LEU A 188 11.44 2.97 -16.79
C LEU A 188 12.17 2.73 -15.47
N LYS A 189 12.84 3.75 -14.92
CA LYS A 189 13.52 3.69 -13.62
C LYS A 189 12.62 4.11 -12.44
N SER A 190 11.36 4.45 -12.71
CA SER A 190 10.42 4.78 -11.63
C SER A 190 10.06 3.55 -10.82
N TYR A 191 9.65 3.77 -9.57
CA TYR A 191 9.17 2.70 -8.69
C TYR A 191 7.99 1.94 -9.32
N LEU A 192 7.05 2.66 -9.91
CA LEU A 192 5.92 2.10 -10.65
C LEU A 192 6.36 1.07 -11.69
N MET A 193 7.48 1.29 -12.40
CA MET A 193 7.96 0.39 -13.44
C MET A 193 8.97 -0.66 -12.96
N SER A 194 9.20 -0.76 -11.65
CA SER A 194 10.16 -1.72 -11.07
C SER A 194 9.70 -3.18 -11.19
N SER A 195 8.40 -3.43 -11.14
CA SER A 195 7.81 -4.75 -11.32
C SER A 195 6.33 -4.68 -11.71
N GLU A 196 5.78 -5.79 -12.20
CA GLU A 196 4.35 -5.94 -12.48
C GLU A 196 3.49 -5.71 -11.23
N LYS A 197 4.01 -6.09 -10.06
CA LYS A 197 3.32 -5.93 -8.78
C LYS A 197 3.21 -4.46 -8.40
N GLU A 198 4.32 -3.72 -8.49
CA GLU A 198 4.35 -2.29 -8.19
C GLU A 198 3.54 -1.49 -9.21
N TYR A 199 3.64 -1.84 -10.49
CA TYR A 199 2.81 -1.24 -11.53
C TYR A 199 1.32 -1.37 -11.20
N PHE A 200 0.87 -2.56 -10.81
CA PHE A 200 -0.53 -2.78 -10.45
C PHE A 200 -0.94 -1.98 -9.21
N ALA A 201 -0.11 -1.97 -8.16
CA ALA A 201 -0.42 -1.30 -6.90
C ALA A 201 -0.43 0.24 -7.05
N GLU A 202 0.55 0.81 -7.74
CA GLU A 202 0.64 2.24 -8.03
C GLU A 202 -0.53 2.73 -8.90
N LEU A 203 -0.85 1.99 -9.98
CA LEU A 203 -2.01 2.32 -10.81
C LEU A 203 -3.32 2.18 -10.04
N THR A 204 -3.46 1.17 -9.16
CA THR A 204 -4.65 1.02 -8.31
C THR A 204 -4.84 2.24 -7.42
N THR A 205 -3.76 2.70 -6.77
CA THR A 205 -3.80 3.87 -5.89
C THR A 205 -4.23 5.13 -6.67
N ALA A 206 -3.63 5.39 -7.82
CA ALA A 206 -3.97 6.53 -8.68
C ALA A 206 -5.39 6.41 -9.30
N TYR A 207 -5.86 5.19 -9.54
CA TYR A 207 -7.16 4.93 -10.13
C TYR A 207 -8.32 5.11 -9.14
N LEU A 208 -8.13 4.68 -7.89
CA LEU A 208 -9.18 4.71 -6.86
C LEU A 208 -9.20 6.02 -6.05
N ASP A 209 -8.05 6.67 -5.90
CA ASP A 209 -7.91 7.95 -5.21
C ASP A 209 -6.87 8.82 -5.95
N LYS A 210 -6.17 9.69 -5.24
CA LYS A 210 -5.07 10.49 -5.79
C LYS A 210 -3.73 9.94 -5.33
N HIS A 211 -2.79 9.88 -6.25
CA HIS A 211 -1.41 9.49 -5.95
C HIS A 211 -0.46 10.71 -5.91
N LEU A 212 0.69 10.59 -5.27
CA LEU A 212 1.67 11.69 -5.17
C LEU A 212 2.60 11.76 -6.37
N SER A 213 2.91 10.63 -6.98
CA SER A 213 3.74 10.52 -8.17
C SER A 213 2.90 10.28 -9.43
N VAL A 214 3.50 10.40 -10.58
CA VAL A 214 2.85 10.16 -11.89
C VAL A 214 2.72 8.66 -12.11
N PRO A 215 1.50 8.19 -12.47
CA PRO A 215 0.26 8.93 -12.67
C PRO A 215 -0.42 9.29 -11.33
N ARG A 216 -0.97 10.50 -11.24
CA ARG A 216 -1.59 10.97 -10.00
C ARG A 216 -3.08 10.68 -9.92
N THR A 217 -3.72 10.55 -11.07
CA THR A 217 -5.16 10.39 -11.17
C THR A 217 -5.53 9.37 -12.25
N ARG A 218 -6.78 8.97 -12.22
CA ARG A 218 -7.40 8.11 -13.24
C ARG A 218 -7.28 8.70 -14.65
N GLU A 219 -7.42 10.01 -14.78
CA GLU A 219 -7.32 10.73 -16.04
C GLU A 219 -5.88 10.68 -16.57
N GLU A 220 -4.87 10.87 -15.71
CA GLU A 220 -3.46 10.74 -16.10
C GLU A 220 -3.11 9.30 -16.52
N ILE A 221 -3.69 8.28 -15.88
CA ILE A 221 -3.52 6.89 -16.34
C ILE A 221 -4.08 6.76 -17.77
N LYS A 222 -5.31 7.23 -17.98
CA LYS A 222 -5.99 7.13 -19.29
C LYS A 222 -5.21 7.85 -20.39
N GLU A 223 -4.61 9.00 -20.09
CA GLU A 223 -3.83 9.78 -21.03
C GLU A 223 -2.51 9.09 -21.39
N LYS A 224 -1.80 8.55 -20.41
CA LYS A 224 -0.44 8.02 -20.57
C LYS A 224 -0.43 6.54 -20.94
N ASP A 225 -1.36 5.77 -20.41
CA ASP A 225 -1.39 4.31 -20.50
C ASP A 225 -2.83 3.80 -20.63
N ILE A 226 -3.34 3.87 -21.85
CA ILE A 226 -4.72 3.46 -22.13
C ILE A 226 -4.98 1.97 -21.85
N GLN A 227 -3.97 1.12 -21.97
CA GLN A 227 -4.09 -0.30 -21.67
C GLN A 227 -4.11 -0.55 -20.17
N GLY A 228 -3.26 0.12 -19.42
CA GLY A 228 -3.29 0.13 -17.94
C GLY A 228 -4.62 0.66 -17.41
N TYR A 229 -5.14 1.73 -18.00
CA TYR A 229 -6.47 2.23 -17.67
C TYR A 229 -7.57 1.19 -17.92
N GLY A 230 -7.53 0.51 -19.07
CA GLY A 230 -8.47 -0.56 -19.41
C GLY A 230 -8.39 -1.75 -18.43
N MET A 231 -7.18 -2.11 -17.99
CA MET A 231 -6.95 -3.10 -16.94
C MET A 231 -7.62 -2.68 -15.62
N MET A 232 -7.38 -1.44 -15.17
CA MET A 232 -8.00 -0.91 -13.95
C MET A 232 -9.52 -0.91 -14.02
N GLN A 233 -10.10 -0.54 -15.17
CA GLN A 233 -11.55 -0.59 -15.38
C GLN A 233 -12.12 -2.00 -15.27
N LYS A 234 -11.42 -3.00 -15.81
CA LYS A 234 -11.86 -4.40 -15.74
C LYS A 234 -11.81 -4.95 -14.31
N ILE A 235 -10.80 -4.55 -13.53
CA ILE A 235 -10.58 -5.07 -12.18
C ILE A 235 -11.42 -4.30 -11.15
N TRP A 236 -11.40 -2.97 -11.19
CA TRP A 236 -12.01 -2.11 -10.17
C TRP A 236 -13.34 -1.49 -10.62
N GLY A 237 -13.71 -1.61 -11.90
CA GLY A 237 -14.89 -0.97 -12.45
C GLY A 237 -14.83 0.55 -12.30
N LYS A 238 -15.93 1.13 -11.84
CA LYS A 238 -16.00 2.56 -11.50
C LYS A 238 -15.62 2.86 -10.05
N GLY A 239 -14.94 1.96 -9.36
CA GLY A 239 -14.70 2.02 -7.93
C GLY A 239 -15.99 1.66 -7.16
N LYS A 240 -16.36 2.46 -6.15
CA LYS A 240 -17.55 2.23 -5.30
C LYS A 240 -18.84 1.92 -6.08
N ASN A 241 -18.94 2.39 -7.32
CA ASN A 241 -20.07 2.19 -8.22
C ASN A 241 -19.76 1.17 -9.34
N GLY A 242 -18.72 0.35 -9.18
CA GLY A 242 -18.36 -0.70 -10.14
C GLY A 242 -19.45 -1.77 -10.23
N PRO A 243 -19.52 -2.53 -11.35
CA PRO A 243 -20.48 -3.61 -11.48
C PRO A 243 -20.28 -4.64 -10.36
N ALA A 244 -21.37 -5.01 -9.70
CA ALA A 244 -21.38 -6.04 -8.66
C ALA A 244 -20.95 -7.43 -9.17
N ASP A 245 -20.90 -7.63 -10.48
CA ASP A 245 -20.77 -8.93 -11.14
C ASP A 245 -19.41 -9.20 -11.79
N GLY A 246 -18.41 -8.35 -11.55
CA GLY A 246 -17.09 -8.49 -12.17
C GLY A 246 -16.07 -9.32 -11.40
N ALA A 247 -16.48 -10.37 -10.69
CA ALA A 247 -15.52 -11.30 -10.09
C ALA A 247 -14.80 -12.07 -11.20
N LEU A 248 -13.60 -11.62 -11.55
CA LEU A 248 -12.70 -12.39 -12.38
C LEU A 248 -12.42 -13.72 -11.66
N LYS A 249 -13.06 -14.79 -12.14
CA LYS A 249 -12.81 -16.15 -11.64
C LYS A 249 -11.33 -16.46 -11.80
N LYS A 250 -10.70 -17.04 -10.77
CA LYS A 250 -9.36 -17.60 -10.87
C LYS A 250 -9.29 -18.45 -12.13
N SER A 251 -8.35 -18.15 -13.01
CA SER A 251 -8.00 -19.08 -14.08
C SER A 251 -7.50 -20.35 -13.42
N SER A 252 -8.23 -21.46 -13.56
CA SER A 252 -7.77 -22.76 -13.11
C SER A 252 -6.45 -23.06 -13.81
N PRO A 253 -5.41 -23.58 -13.11
CA PRO A 253 -4.21 -23.99 -13.78
C PRO A 253 -4.59 -25.06 -14.81
N LYS A 254 -4.22 -24.84 -16.05
CA LYS A 254 -4.31 -25.89 -17.09
C LYS A 254 -3.37 -26.99 -16.65
N SER A 255 -3.96 -28.16 -16.37
CA SER A 255 -3.28 -29.42 -16.11
C SER A 255 -2.34 -29.82 -17.24
#